data_f1340ab816a25c1df13b10fc637e9e4d
#
_entry.id   f1340ab816a25c1df13b10fc637e9e4d
#
_cell.length_a   1.000
_cell.length_b   1.000
_cell.length_c   1.000
_cell.angle_alpha   90.00
_cell.angle_beta   90.00
_cell.angle_gamma   90.00
#
_symmetry.space_group_name_H-M   'P 1'
#
loop_
_entity.id
_entity.type
_entity.pdbx_description
1 polymer ?
#
loop_
_entity_poly.entity_id
_entity_poly.type
_entity_poly.pdbx_seq_one_letter_code
_entity_poly.pdbx_strand_id
1 'polypeptide(L)'
;MTERQMQDTAQPLPGLPPGEDAIITLRNVAKWYGDVVAVSDVSFGIGRGVTGLLGPNGAGKSTILNMLAGLLAPSAGNIQVLGQPVRGNPAIYRQIGMASEHEQLYGNLSGREFVHMNAILQKVPNPAQATERAIAVVDMQEAAERKVGGYSKGMRQRIKVAAALVHDPQVLLLDEPLNGTDPIQRASLIALMRRLGDEGKTVVVSSHVLSEVERFARNVLVIVNGKLAAAGDYRAIRDRMDQRDHILRLRCNEPRRMAAALIAEPTVRQVTIAGDDRVVVETSDARLFGVLAPQIAQREGIHLLELQPVDESLASVFSYLVNTP
;
A
#
# COMPACT_ATOMS: atom_id res chain seq x y z
N MET A 1 -43.51 -15.08 9.86
CA MET A 1 -42.85 -13.79 9.53
C MET A 1 -41.54 -14.15 8.87
N THR A 2 -41.41 -13.83 7.63
CA THR A 2 -40.60 -14.41 6.60
C THR A 2 -39.18 -13.85 6.57
N GLU A 3 -38.20 -14.74 6.33
CA GLU A 3 -36.75 -14.54 6.12
C GLU A 3 -36.33 -13.63 4.95
N ARG A 4 -37.16 -12.65 4.57
CA ARG A 4 -36.96 -11.86 3.33
C ARG A 4 -36.63 -10.38 3.55
N GLN A 5 -36.17 -9.95 4.71
CA GLN A 5 -35.88 -8.52 4.97
C GLN A 5 -34.52 -8.25 5.63
N MET A 6 -33.53 -9.08 5.35
CA MET A 6 -32.11 -8.73 5.60
C MET A 6 -31.31 -8.71 4.29
N GLN A 7 -31.83 -8.06 3.26
CA GLN A 7 -31.01 -7.64 2.13
C GLN A 7 -30.47 -6.25 2.44
N ASP A 8 -29.34 -6.28 3.03
CA ASP A 8 -28.11 -5.54 2.92
C ASP A 8 -28.15 -4.40 1.88
N THR A 9 -28.37 -3.16 2.37
CA THR A 9 -28.20 -1.93 1.60
C THR A 9 -26.80 -1.34 1.83
N ALA A 10 -25.77 -2.18 1.86
CA ALA A 10 -24.40 -1.73 1.73
C ALA A 10 -24.21 -1.25 0.28
N GLN A 11 -24.30 0.06 0.04
CA GLN A 11 -23.84 0.64 -1.22
C GLN A 11 -22.38 0.25 -1.39
N PRO A 12 -21.99 -0.47 -2.47
CA PRO A 12 -20.60 -0.76 -2.72
C PRO A 12 -19.86 0.57 -2.81
N LEU A 13 -18.80 0.72 -2.00
CA LEU A 13 -17.83 1.78 -2.18
C LEU A 13 -17.43 1.76 -3.67
N PRO A 14 -17.34 2.91 -4.36
CA PRO A 14 -16.97 2.94 -5.76
C PRO A 14 -15.51 2.46 -5.88
N GLY A 15 -15.33 1.14 -5.94
CA GLY A 15 -14.16 0.55 -6.52
C GLY A 15 -14.14 1.00 -7.97
N LEU A 16 -12.96 1.24 -8.56
CA LEU A 16 -12.88 1.34 -10.00
C LEU A 16 -13.49 0.05 -10.55
N PRO A 17 -14.71 0.08 -11.11
CA PRO A 17 -15.23 -1.10 -11.79
C PRO A 17 -14.18 -1.47 -12.83
N PRO A 18 -14.02 -2.74 -13.21
CA PRO A 18 -13.20 -3.12 -14.34
C PRO A 18 -13.78 -2.40 -15.57
N GLY A 19 -13.28 -1.18 -15.82
CA GLY A 19 -13.62 -0.37 -16.97
C GLY A 19 -13.03 -1.02 -18.23
N GLU A 20 -13.53 -0.65 -19.40
CA GLU A 20 -13.03 -1.13 -20.70
C GLU A 20 -11.51 -0.87 -20.88
N ASP A 21 -10.95 0.10 -20.17
CA ASP A 21 -9.51 0.49 -20.22
C ASP A 21 -8.64 -0.18 -19.15
N ALA A 22 -9.15 -1.15 -18.39
CA ALA A 22 -8.36 -1.80 -17.35
C ALA A 22 -7.28 -2.73 -17.94
N ILE A 23 -6.03 -2.47 -17.59
CA ILE A 23 -4.86 -3.31 -17.94
C ILE A 23 -4.82 -4.59 -17.11
N ILE A 24 -5.21 -4.48 -15.84
CA ILE A 24 -5.32 -5.60 -14.90
C ILE A 24 -6.76 -5.67 -14.41
N THR A 25 -7.35 -6.85 -14.41
CA THR A 25 -8.72 -7.08 -13.93
C THR A 25 -8.77 -8.29 -13.02
N LEU A 26 -9.32 -8.10 -11.83
CA LEU A 26 -9.70 -9.18 -10.90
C LEU A 26 -11.22 -9.23 -10.80
N ARG A 27 -11.78 -10.45 -10.83
CA ARG A 27 -13.23 -10.68 -10.65
C ARG A 27 -13.46 -11.83 -9.68
N ASN A 28 -14.06 -11.51 -8.53
CA ASN A 28 -14.40 -12.44 -7.44
C ASN A 28 -13.22 -13.34 -7.03
N VAL A 29 -12.03 -12.73 -6.94
CA VAL A 29 -10.78 -13.45 -6.66
C VAL A 29 -10.69 -13.77 -5.18
N ALA A 30 -10.49 -15.04 -4.87
CA ALA A 30 -10.19 -15.52 -3.53
C ALA A 30 -8.95 -16.42 -3.52
N LYS A 31 -8.26 -16.43 -2.39
CA LYS A 31 -7.13 -17.31 -2.13
C LYS A 31 -7.13 -17.77 -0.68
N TRP A 32 -7.12 -19.09 -0.49
CA TRP A 32 -6.96 -19.72 0.81
C TRP A 32 -5.83 -20.74 0.80
N TYR A 33 -5.24 -20.96 1.97
CA TYR A 33 -4.19 -21.92 2.26
C TYR A 33 -4.68 -22.78 3.43
N GLY A 34 -5.21 -24.00 3.13
CA GLY A 34 -5.93 -24.76 4.13
C GLY A 34 -7.09 -23.94 4.69
N ASP A 35 -7.13 -23.74 6.00
CA ASP A 35 -8.17 -22.98 6.71
C ASP A 35 -7.93 -21.46 6.75
N VAL A 36 -6.79 -20.99 6.25
CA VAL A 36 -6.43 -19.56 6.27
C VAL A 36 -6.87 -18.89 4.98
N VAL A 37 -7.79 -17.93 5.08
CA VAL A 37 -8.21 -17.09 3.95
C VAL A 37 -7.28 -15.88 3.85
N ALA A 38 -6.44 -15.88 2.82
CA ALA A 38 -5.50 -14.78 2.56
C ALA A 38 -6.11 -13.64 1.72
N VAL A 39 -7.02 -13.97 0.79
CA VAL A 39 -7.77 -13.02 -0.03
C VAL A 39 -9.19 -13.54 -0.18
N SER A 40 -10.19 -12.68 0.02
CA SER A 40 -11.61 -13.04 0.03
C SER A 40 -12.41 -12.14 -0.89
N ASP A 41 -12.91 -12.70 -1.99
CA ASP A 41 -13.85 -12.09 -2.94
C ASP A 41 -13.47 -10.68 -3.40
N VAL A 42 -12.25 -10.52 -3.91
CA VAL A 42 -11.72 -9.24 -4.34
C VAL A 42 -11.99 -9.01 -5.83
N SER A 43 -12.60 -7.86 -6.17
CA SER A 43 -12.88 -7.43 -7.55
C SER A 43 -12.45 -5.99 -7.75
N PHE A 44 -11.56 -5.73 -8.71
CA PHE A 44 -11.12 -4.39 -9.10
C PHE A 44 -10.46 -4.38 -10.48
N GLY A 45 -10.32 -3.18 -11.05
CA GLY A 45 -9.53 -2.90 -12.25
C GLY A 45 -8.37 -1.96 -11.95
N ILE A 46 -7.25 -2.12 -12.64
CA ILE A 46 -6.10 -1.22 -12.62
C ILE A 46 -5.79 -0.79 -14.05
N GLY A 47 -5.73 0.51 -14.28
CA GLY A 47 -5.35 1.12 -15.56
C GLY A 47 -3.85 1.42 -15.64
N ARG A 48 -3.47 2.27 -16.60
CA ARG A 48 -2.11 2.80 -16.75
C ARG A 48 -1.76 3.76 -15.62
N GLY A 49 -0.45 3.94 -15.39
CA GLY A 49 0.06 4.79 -14.32
C GLY A 49 0.42 4.01 -13.05
N VAL A 50 0.59 4.72 -11.95
CA VAL A 50 0.98 4.12 -10.67
C VAL A 50 -0.22 3.93 -9.77
N THR A 51 -0.42 2.70 -9.30
CA THR A 51 -1.46 2.33 -8.32
C THR A 51 -0.81 1.80 -7.06
N GLY A 52 -1.16 2.38 -5.92
CA GLY A 52 -0.75 1.88 -4.60
C GLY A 52 -1.64 0.75 -4.12
N LEU A 53 -1.05 -0.37 -3.73
CA LEU A 53 -1.73 -1.48 -3.05
C LEU A 53 -1.43 -1.38 -1.55
N LEU A 54 -2.34 -0.79 -0.80
CA LEU A 54 -2.14 -0.37 0.58
C LEU A 54 -2.83 -1.34 1.55
N GLY A 55 -2.20 -1.59 2.69
CA GLY A 55 -2.79 -2.40 3.76
C GLY A 55 -1.76 -2.83 4.80
N PRO A 56 -2.19 -3.24 6.00
CA PRO A 56 -1.28 -3.72 7.04
C PRO A 56 -0.54 -5.00 6.62
N ASN A 57 0.48 -5.37 7.40
CA ASN A 57 1.17 -6.64 7.20
C ASN A 57 0.17 -7.79 7.39
N GLY A 58 0.25 -8.80 6.52
CA GLY A 58 -0.70 -9.91 6.50
C GLY A 58 -2.05 -9.63 5.83
N ALA A 59 -2.31 -8.42 5.31
CA ALA A 59 -3.58 -8.08 4.65
C ALA A 59 -3.84 -8.81 3.33
N GLY A 60 -2.85 -9.52 2.76
CA GLY A 60 -2.99 -10.23 1.48
C GLY A 60 -2.33 -9.55 0.28
N LYS A 61 -1.61 -8.43 0.47
CA LYS A 61 -0.96 -7.66 -0.61
C LYS A 61 -0.02 -8.50 -1.48
N SER A 62 0.97 -9.16 -0.86
CA SER A 62 1.92 -10.04 -1.57
C SER A 62 1.23 -11.22 -2.24
N THR A 63 0.16 -11.76 -1.64
CA THR A 63 -0.66 -12.81 -2.23
C THR A 63 -1.32 -12.32 -3.52
N ILE A 64 -1.89 -11.12 -3.52
CA ILE A 64 -2.47 -10.50 -4.72
C ILE A 64 -1.38 -10.28 -5.78
N LEU A 65 -0.23 -9.69 -5.44
CA LEU A 65 0.87 -9.46 -6.40
C LEU A 65 1.38 -10.78 -7.00
N ASN A 66 1.54 -11.83 -6.19
CA ASN A 66 1.95 -13.15 -6.67
C ASN A 66 0.91 -13.77 -7.61
N MET A 67 -0.39 -13.57 -7.36
CA MET A 67 -1.44 -14.01 -8.27
C MET A 67 -1.43 -13.21 -9.58
N LEU A 68 -1.20 -11.90 -9.54
CA LEU A 68 -1.04 -11.03 -10.71
C LEU A 68 0.18 -11.41 -11.56
N ALA A 69 1.26 -11.83 -10.92
CA ALA A 69 2.47 -12.30 -11.60
C ALA A 69 2.33 -13.73 -12.18
N GLY A 70 1.22 -14.43 -11.88
CA GLY A 70 1.02 -15.83 -12.27
C GLY A 70 1.83 -16.85 -11.47
N LEU A 71 2.53 -16.41 -10.42
CA LEU A 71 3.32 -17.26 -9.52
C LEU A 71 2.42 -18.09 -8.59
N LEU A 72 1.22 -17.60 -8.35
CA LEU A 72 0.23 -18.22 -7.47
C LEU A 72 -1.12 -18.32 -8.18
N ALA A 73 -1.75 -19.49 -8.13
CA ALA A 73 -3.10 -19.66 -8.63
C ALA A 73 -4.14 -19.11 -7.62
N PRO A 74 -5.15 -18.35 -8.05
CA PRO A 74 -6.30 -18.09 -7.20
C PRO A 74 -7.03 -19.39 -6.87
N SER A 75 -7.68 -19.42 -5.72
CA SER A 75 -8.56 -20.55 -5.33
C SER A 75 -9.95 -20.42 -5.94
N ALA A 76 -10.40 -19.17 -6.20
CA ALA A 76 -11.63 -18.86 -6.93
C ALA A 76 -11.45 -17.53 -7.68
N GLY A 77 -12.34 -17.28 -8.65
CA GLY A 77 -12.35 -16.08 -9.48
C GLY A 77 -11.39 -16.10 -10.65
N ASN A 78 -11.28 -14.96 -11.34
CA ASN A 78 -10.50 -14.81 -12.55
C ASN A 78 -9.59 -13.58 -12.50
N ILE A 79 -8.38 -13.74 -13.03
CA ILE A 79 -7.39 -12.66 -13.17
C ILE A 79 -6.99 -12.55 -14.62
N GLN A 80 -7.05 -11.33 -15.15
CA GLN A 80 -6.60 -10.99 -16.49
C GLN A 80 -5.58 -9.84 -16.44
N VAL A 81 -4.58 -9.93 -17.29
CA VAL A 81 -3.60 -8.86 -17.55
C VAL A 81 -3.58 -8.64 -19.06
N LEU A 82 -3.67 -7.39 -19.49
CA LEU A 82 -3.78 -7.03 -20.91
C LEU A 82 -4.93 -7.79 -21.63
N GLY A 83 -6.06 -7.99 -20.94
CA GLY A 83 -7.22 -8.69 -21.46
C GLY A 83 -7.06 -10.21 -21.57
N GLN A 84 -5.95 -10.79 -21.12
CA GLN A 84 -5.65 -12.22 -21.21
C GLN A 84 -5.51 -12.88 -19.83
N PRO A 85 -5.91 -14.14 -19.69
CA PRO A 85 -5.70 -14.88 -18.45
C PRO A 85 -4.20 -14.99 -18.16
N VAL A 86 -3.81 -14.77 -16.91
CA VAL A 86 -2.39 -14.80 -16.49
C VAL A 86 -1.88 -16.23 -16.41
N ARG A 87 -2.68 -17.12 -15.82
CA ARG A 87 -2.24 -18.49 -15.52
C ARG A 87 -1.99 -19.32 -16.80
N GLY A 88 -0.81 -19.96 -16.86
CA GLY A 88 -0.44 -20.82 -17.97
C GLY A 88 -0.19 -20.07 -19.29
N ASN A 89 0.02 -18.76 -19.23
CA ASN A 89 0.21 -17.93 -20.42
C ASN A 89 1.63 -17.30 -20.45
N PRO A 90 2.61 -17.97 -21.06
CA PRO A 90 3.98 -17.46 -21.14
C PRO A 90 4.13 -16.12 -21.87
N ALA A 91 3.20 -15.80 -22.79
CA ALA A 91 3.20 -14.52 -23.49
C ALA A 91 2.93 -13.34 -22.53
N ILE A 92 2.02 -13.55 -21.57
CA ILE A 92 1.70 -12.56 -20.54
C ILE A 92 2.83 -12.43 -19.52
N TYR A 93 3.51 -13.50 -19.13
CA TYR A 93 4.64 -13.42 -18.20
C TYR A 93 5.76 -12.52 -18.70
N ARG A 94 5.95 -12.43 -20.02
CA ARG A 94 6.92 -11.49 -20.66
C ARG A 94 6.46 -10.03 -20.62
N GLN A 95 5.20 -9.78 -20.33
CA GLN A 95 4.65 -8.43 -20.16
C GLN A 95 4.64 -7.96 -18.71
N ILE A 96 5.03 -8.83 -17.78
CA ILE A 96 5.01 -8.58 -16.34
C ILE A 96 6.43 -8.65 -15.78
N GLY A 97 6.88 -7.57 -15.14
CA GLY A 97 8.06 -7.55 -14.29
C GLY A 97 7.64 -7.57 -12.83
N MET A 98 8.33 -8.35 -12.00
CA MET A 98 8.04 -8.41 -10.57
C MET A 98 9.31 -8.29 -9.76
N ALA A 99 9.29 -7.43 -8.73
CA ALA A 99 10.27 -7.37 -7.66
C ALA A 99 9.58 -7.70 -6.33
N SER A 100 9.81 -8.90 -5.81
CA SER A 100 9.23 -9.39 -4.56
C SER A 100 10.01 -8.88 -3.35
N GLU A 101 9.33 -8.69 -2.21
CA GLU A 101 9.99 -8.29 -0.96
C GLU A 101 11.03 -9.32 -0.51
N HIS A 102 10.67 -10.61 -0.56
CA HIS A 102 11.48 -11.72 0.00
C HIS A 102 12.35 -12.44 -1.02
N GLU A 103 12.49 -11.90 -2.25
CA GLU A 103 13.33 -12.52 -3.25
C GLU A 103 14.80 -12.54 -2.79
N GLN A 104 15.39 -13.75 -2.77
CA GLN A 104 16.80 -13.91 -2.45
C GLN A 104 17.65 -13.58 -3.68
N LEU A 105 18.49 -12.58 -3.53
CA LEU A 105 19.51 -12.27 -4.53
C LEU A 105 20.69 -13.24 -4.35
N TYR A 106 21.26 -13.66 -5.47
CA TYR A 106 22.46 -14.49 -5.45
C TYR A 106 23.68 -13.65 -5.05
N GLY A 107 24.09 -13.72 -3.79
CA GLY A 107 25.14 -12.86 -3.22
C GLY A 107 26.51 -12.99 -3.88
N ASN A 108 26.79 -14.09 -4.58
CA ASN A 108 28.02 -14.36 -5.33
C ASN A 108 28.04 -13.75 -6.72
N LEU A 109 26.91 -13.31 -7.27
CA LEU A 109 26.83 -12.59 -8.54
C LEU A 109 27.09 -11.10 -8.32
N SER A 110 27.63 -10.41 -9.35
CA SER A 110 27.58 -8.95 -9.41
C SER A 110 26.16 -8.48 -9.77
N GLY A 111 25.88 -7.18 -9.53
CA GLY A 111 24.60 -6.60 -9.93
C GLY A 111 24.35 -6.77 -11.42
N ARG A 112 25.39 -6.55 -12.25
CA ARG A 112 25.35 -6.73 -13.70
C ARG A 112 25.04 -8.17 -14.07
N GLU A 113 25.77 -9.14 -13.50
CA GLU A 113 25.54 -10.57 -13.74
C GLU A 113 24.12 -10.97 -13.38
N PHE A 114 23.58 -10.47 -12.26
CA PHE A 114 22.20 -10.76 -11.83
C PHE A 114 21.16 -10.23 -12.83
N VAL A 115 21.27 -8.97 -13.27
CA VAL A 115 20.35 -8.38 -14.25
C VAL A 115 20.48 -9.07 -15.61
N HIS A 116 21.74 -9.37 -16.04
CA HIS A 116 22.01 -10.05 -17.28
C HIS A 116 21.41 -11.48 -17.32
N MET A 117 21.55 -12.22 -16.24
CA MET A 117 20.90 -13.53 -16.09
C MET A 117 19.38 -13.44 -16.31
N ASN A 118 18.72 -12.43 -15.72
CA ASN A 118 17.28 -12.22 -15.93
C ASN A 118 16.96 -11.87 -17.39
N ALA A 119 17.80 -11.06 -18.06
CA ALA A 119 17.63 -10.76 -19.47
C ALA A 119 17.70 -12.01 -20.37
N ILE A 120 18.61 -12.95 -20.05
CA ILE A 120 18.73 -14.24 -20.75
C ILE A 120 17.49 -15.10 -20.49
N LEU A 121 17.06 -15.23 -19.24
CA LEU A 121 15.87 -16.04 -18.86
C LEU A 121 14.59 -15.51 -19.53
N GLN A 122 14.45 -14.20 -19.67
CA GLN A 122 13.35 -13.56 -20.37
C GLN A 122 13.49 -13.60 -21.91
N LYS A 123 14.62 -14.16 -22.44
CA LYS A 123 14.91 -14.26 -23.87
C LYS A 123 14.90 -12.90 -24.57
N VAL A 124 15.46 -11.89 -23.91
CA VAL A 124 15.62 -10.55 -24.50
C VAL A 124 16.57 -10.62 -25.70
N PRO A 125 16.25 -10.05 -26.88
CA PRO A 125 17.06 -10.17 -28.08
C PRO A 125 18.52 -9.71 -27.92
N ASN A 126 18.74 -8.62 -27.19
CA ASN A 126 20.06 -8.05 -26.91
C ASN A 126 20.30 -7.95 -25.39
N PRO A 127 20.57 -9.09 -24.69
CA PRO A 127 20.57 -9.12 -23.24
C PRO A 127 21.62 -8.18 -22.63
N ALA A 128 22.79 -8.03 -23.24
CA ALA A 128 23.82 -7.12 -22.74
C ALA A 128 23.36 -5.65 -22.78
N GLN A 129 22.80 -5.19 -23.90
CA GLN A 129 22.30 -3.83 -24.03
C GLN A 129 21.09 -3.57 -23.10
N ALA A 130 20.19 -4.55 -22.96
CA ALA A 130 19.06 -4.44 -22.06
C ALA A 130 19.50 -4.35 -20.59
N THR A 131 20.54 -5.09 -20.22
CA THR A 131 21.17 -5.03 -18.89
C THR A 131 21.69 -3.64 -18.60
N GLU A 132 22.45 -3.03 -19.52
CA GLU A 132 22.98 -1.67 -19.34
C GLU A 132 21.85 -0.64 -19.17
N ARG A 133 20.82 -0.71 -20.01
CA ARG A 133 19.66 0.17 -19.88
C ARG A 133 18.96 0.02 -18.53
N ALA A 134 18.71 -1.22 -18.09
CA ALA A 134 18.02 -1.49 -16.83
C ALA A 134 18.82 -1.00 -15.62
N ILE A 135 20.16 -1.20 -15.62
CA ILE A 135 21.06 -0.71 -14.57
C ILE A 135 21.09 0.83 -14.55
N ALA A 136 21.10 1.47 -15.71
CA ALA A 136 21.08 2.93 -15.82
C ALA A 136 19.76 3.52 -15.30
N VAL A 137 18.62 2.86 -15.56
CA VAL A 137 17.31 3.30 -15.11
C VAL A 137 17.21 3.39 -13.57
N VAL A 138 17.94 2.55 -12.86
CA VAL A 138 17.94 2.49 -11.39
C VAL A 138 19.18 3.15 -10.75
N ASP A 139 20.00 3.86 -11.51
CA ASP A 139 21.23 4.55 -11.05
C ASP A 139 22.22 3.61 -10.32
N MET A 140 22.51 2.45 -10.92
CA MET A 140 23.40 1.44 -10.32
C MET A 140 24.67 1.16 -11.13
N GLN A 141 25.03 2.04 -12.11
CA GLN A 141 26.16 1.83 -13.01
C GLN A 141 27.50 1.66 -12.26
N GLU A 142 27.78 2.56 -11.30
CA GLU A 142 29.03 2.54 -10.53
C GLU A 142 29.18 1.31 -9.63
N ALA A 143 28.05 0.77 -9.18
CA ALA A 143 28.02 -0.38 -8.28
C ALA A 143 27.79 -1.72 -8.99
N ALA A 144 27.52 -1.70 -10.30
CA ALA A 144 27.06 -2.86 -11.06
C ALA A 144 28.05 -4.05 -11.01
N GLU A 145 29.35 -3.78 -10.96
CA GLU A 145 30.39 -4.82 -10.91
C GLU A 145 30.62 -5.40 -9.50
N ARG A 146 30.11 -4.74 -8.47
CA ARG A 146 30.25 -5.25 -7.10
C ARG A 146 29.32 -6.43 -6.86
N LYS A 147 29.77 -7.38 -6.03
CA LYS A 147 28.95 -8.53 -5.61
C LYS A 147 27.72 -8.07 -4.81
N VAL A 148 26.55 -8.62 -5.15
CA VAL A 148 25.26 -8.28 -4.53
C VAL A 148 25.25 -8.58 -3.02
N GLY A 149 26.02 -9.56 -2.57
CA GLY A 149 26.19 -9.86 -1.13
C GLY A 149 26.70 -8.68 -0.33
N GLY A 150 27.49 -7.78 -0.93
CA GLY A 150 28.01 -6.55 -0.32
C GLY A 150 27.13 -5.30 -0.53
N TYR A 151 25.95 -5.43 -1.09
CA TYR A 151 25.03 -4.32 -1.31
C TYR A 151 24.29 -3.90 -0.04
N SER A 152 24.03 -2.60 0.12
CA SER A 152 23.04 -2.10 1.08
C SER A 152 21.63 -2.61 0.74
N LYS A 153 20.71 -2.52 1.66
CA LYS A 153 19.31 -2.93 1.41
C LYS A 153 18.70 -2.17 0.23
N GLY A 154 18.93 -0.85 0.15
CA GLY A 154 18.45 -0.04 -0.97
C GLY A 154 19.11 -0.37 -2.31
N MET A 155 20.40 -0.70 -2.34
CA MET A 155 21.06 -1.18 -3.56
C MET A 155 20.47 -2.52 -4.01
N ARG A 156 20.16 -3.43 -3.08
CA ARG A 156 19.47 -4.69 -3.40
C ARG A 156 18.07 -4.44 -3.96
N GLN A 157 17.31 -3.49 -3.43
CA GLN A 157 16.00 -3.14 -3.98
C GLN A 157 16.12 -2.58 -5.40
N ARG A 158 17.05 -1.66 -5.66
CA ARG A 158 17.26 -1.12 -6.99
C ARG A 158 17.63 -2.19 -8.02
N ILE A 159 18.53 -3.11 -7.68
CA ILE A 159 18.93 -4.16 -8.61
C ILE A 159 17.82 -5.18 -8.88
N LYS A 160 16.90 -5.43 -7.90
CA LYS A 160 15.68 -6.22 -8.13
C LYS A 160 14.75 -5.51 -9.12
N VAL A 161 14.58 -4.21 -8.95
CA VAL A 161 13.76 -3.40 -9.88
C VAL A 161 14.40 -3.39 -11.28
N ALA A 162 15.74 -3.28 -11.40
CA ALA A 162 16.43 -3.40 -12.69
C ALA A 162 16.17 -4.76 -13.36
N ALA A 163 16.26 -5.86 -12.61
CA ALA A 163 15.98 -7.19 -13.12
C ALA A 163 14.52 -7.35 -13.57
N ALA A 164 13.57 -6.76 -12.83
CA ALA A 164 12.18 -6.74 -13.20
C ALA A 164 11.87 -5.91 -14.45
N LEU A 165 12.71 -4.90 -14.75
CA LEU A 165 12.57 -4.00 -15.92
C LEU A 165 13.34 -4.45 -17.17
N VAL A 166 14.25 -5.41 -17.05
CA VAL A 166 15.25 -5.73 -18.10
C VAL A 166 14.62 -6.14 -19.44
N HIS A 167 13.44 -6.75 -19.41
CA HIS A 167 12.70 -7.20 -20.59
C HIS A 167 11.62 -6.19 -21.05
N ASP A 168 11.65 -4.96 -20.50
CA ASP A 168 10.75 -3.86 -20.83
C ASP A 168 9.26 -4.21 -20.71
N PRO A 169 8.80 -4.68 -19.54
CA PRO A 169 7.41 -5.11 -19.35
C PRO A 169 6.43 -3.93 -19.41
N GLN A 170 5.16 -4.20 -19.78
CA GLN A 170 4.07 -3.22 -19.70
C GLN A 170 3.52 -3.08 -18.29
N VAL A 171 3.60 -4.14 -17.49
CA VAL A 171 3.12 -4.19 -16.11
C VAL A 171 4.30 -4.43 -15.18
N LEU A 172 4.46 -3.59 -14.16
CA LEU A 172 5.48 -3.72 -13.14
C LEU A 172 4.83 -3.89 -11.76
N LEU A 173 5.16 -4.97 -11.09
CA LEU A 173 4.65 -5.32 -9.74
C LEU A 173 5.80 -5.20 -8.74
N LEU A 174 5.66 -4.29 -7.78
CA LEU A 174 6.69 -4.00 -6.78
C LEU A 174 6.13 -4.27 -5.38
N ASP A 175 6.70 -5.26 -4.70
CA ASP A 175 6.28 -5.62 -3.35
C ASP A 175 7.20 -4.98 -2.31
N GLU A 176 6.65 -3.99 -1.57
CA GLU A 176 7.34 -3.21 -0.52
C GLU A 176 8.72 -2.65 -0.98
N PRO A 177 8.83 -2.00 -2.16
CA PRO A 177 10.12 -1.61 -2.74
C PRO A 177 10.86 -0.54 -1.93
N LEU A 178 10.16 0.19 -1.09
CA LEU A 178 10.70 1.27 -0.25
C LEU A 178 11.17 0.79 1.13
N ASN A 179 10.86 -0.46 1.48
CA ASN A 179 11.16 -0.99 2.80
C ASN A 179 12.67 -1.08 3.07
N GLY A 180 13.13 -0.35 4.11
CA GLY A 180 14.52 -0.31 4.54
C GLY A 180 15.48 0.41 3.59
N THR A 181 14.96 1.30 2.75
CA THR A 181 15.74 2.26 1.99
C THR A 181 15.98 3.53 2.81
N ASP A 182 17.12 4.18 2.62
CA ASP A 182 17.36 5.51 3.20
C ASP A 182 16.52 6.59 2.47
N PRO A 183 16.38 7.81 3.04
CA PRO A 183 15.54 8.85 2.48
C PRO A 183 15.91 9.25 1.03
N ILE A 184 17.19 9.24 0.67
CA ILE A 184 17.67 9.62 -0.68
C ILE A 184 17.29 8.53 -1.68
N GLN A 185 17.58 7.28 -1.36
CA GLN A 185 17.25 6.13 -2.18
C GLN A 185 15.74 5.97 -2.35
N ARG A 186 14.98 6.23 -1.28
CA ARG A 186 13.51 6.23 -1.32
C ARG A 186 12.98 7.28 -2.29
N ALA A 187 13.49 8.52 -2.22
CA ALA A 187 13.08 9.59 -3.13
C ALA A 187 13.38 9.23 -4.61
N SER A 188 14.54 8.64 -4.88
CA SER A 188 14.93 8.18 -6.23
C SER A 188 14.01 7.06 -6.75
N LEU A 189 13.67 6.06 -5.91
CA LEU A 189 12.72 5.00 -6.30
C LEU A 189 11.31 5.54 -6.56
N ILE A 190 10.84 6.49 -5.74
CA ILE A 190 9.56 7.17 -5.95
C ILE A 190 9.56 7.92 -7.29
N ALA A 191 10.61 8.66 -7.60
CA ALA A 191 10.74 9.37 -8.88
C ALA A 191 10.76 8.40 -10.07
N LEU A 192 11.44 7.27 -9.93
CA LEU A 192 11.45 6.21 -10.94
C LEU A 192 10.04 5.63 -11.17
N MET A 193 9.32 5.27 -10.12
CA MET A 193 7.97 4.71 -10.26
C MET A 193 7.02 5.68 -10.95
N ARG A 194 7.07 6.98 -10.59
CA ARG A 194 6.28 8.03 -11.26
C ARG A 194 6.62 8.12 -12.74
N ARG A 195 7.91 8.24 -13.07
CA ARG A 195 8.37 8.31 -14.46
C ARG A 195 7.87 7.12 -15.29
N LEU A 196 7.98 5.90 -14.79
CA LEU A 196 7.48 4.70 -15.48
C LEU A 196 5.97 4.75 -15.70
N GLY A 197 5.22 5.24 -14.73
CA GLY A 197 3.77 5.46 -14.86
C GLY A 197 3.43 6.53 -15.90
N ASP A 198 4.18 7.64 -15.94
CA ASP A 198 4.00 8.74 -16.91
C ASP A 198 4.40 8.30 -18.33
N GLU A 199 5.35 7.38 -18.48
CA GLU A 199 5.70 6.71 -19.72
C GLU A 199 4.63 5.70 -20.22
N GLY A 200 3.52 5.55 -19.48
CA GLY A 200 2.38 4.72 -19.86
C GLY A 200 2.44 3.27 -19.39
N LYS A 201 3.40 2.89 -18.56
CA LYS A 201 3.41 1.57 -17.89
C LYS A 201 2.36 1.50 -16.81
N THR A 202 1.91 0.29 -16.50
CA THR A 202 1.07 0.02 -15.31
C THR A 202 1.98 -0.43 -14.18
N VAL A 203 2.11 0.37 -13.15
CA VAL A 203 2.97 0.09 -11.99
C VAL A 203 2.11 -0.12 -10.76
N VAL A 204 2.16 -1.32 -10.17
CA VAL A 204 1.47 -1.64 -8.92
C VAL A 204 2.49 -1.76 -7.80
N VAL A 205 2.34 -0.95 -6.77
CA VAL A 205 3.30 -0.86 -5.66
C VAL A 205 2.60 -1.16 -4.36
N SER A 206 3.01 -2.23 -3.68
CA SER A 206 2.51 -2.48 -2.32
C SER A 206 3.25 -1.62 -1.30
N SER A 207 2.52 -1.15 -0.30
CA SER A 207 3.09 -0.52 0.90
C SER A 207 2.12 -0.67 2.08
N HIS A 208 2.69 -0.65 3.28
CA HIS A 208 1.93 -0.53 4.52
C HIS A 208 2.00 0.89 5.10
N VAL A 209 2.67 1.83 4.41
CA VAL A 209 2.87 3.22 4.84
C VAL A 209 2.08 4.16 3.95
N LEU A 210 1.01 4.77 4.49
CA LEU A 210 0.12 5.66 3.76
C LEU A 210 0.85 6.88 3.16
N SER A 211 1.69 7.54 3.95
CA SER A 211 2.45 8.72 3.53
C SER A 211 3.47 8.45 2.42
N GLU A 212 3.87 7.20 2.22
CA GLU A 212 4.69 6.81 1.07
C GLU A 212 3.85 6.70 -0.19
N VAL A 213 2.68 6.04 -0.09
CA VAL A 213 1.77 5.83 -1.22
C VAL A 213 1.31 7.15 -1.82
N GLU A 214 0.98 8.13 -0.98
CA GLU A 214 0.63 9.50 -1.37
C GLU A 214 1.69 10.16 -2.27
N ARG A 215 2.96 9.80 -2.07
CA ARG A 215 4.08 10.38 -2.82
C ARG A 215 4.24 9.83 -4.22
N PHE A 216 3.72 8.65 -4.54
CA PHE A 216 3.92 8.03 -5.86
C PHE A 216 2.63 7.63 -6.58
N ALA A 217 1.53 7.38 -5.88
CA ALA A 217 0.30 6.89 -6.48
C ALA A 217 -0.81 7.95 -6.42
N ARG A 218 -1.54 8.09 -7.53
CA ARG A 218 -2.81 8.82 -7.57
C ARG A 218 -3.97 7.90 -7.18
N ASN A 219 -3.93 6.66 -7.68
CA ASN A 219 -4.95 5.66 -7.40
C ASN A 219 -4.46 4.68 -6.34
N VAL A 220 -5.35 4.28 -5.46
CA VAL A 220 -5.06 3.40 -4.33
C VAL A 220 -6.10 2.29 -4.23
N LEU A 221 -5.63 1.09 -3.94
CA LEU A 221 -6.42 -0.06 -3.55
C LEU A 221 -6.06 -0.40 -2.10
N VAL A 222 -7.05 -0.38 -1.24
CA VAL A 222 -6.87 -0.64 0.20
C VAL A 222 -7.34 -2.04 0.52
N ILE A 223 -6.42 -2.88 1.00
CA ILE A 223 -6.71 -4.27 1.38
C ILE A 223 -6.61 -4.41 2.90
N VAL A 224 -7.65 -4.98 3.49
CA VAL A 224 -7.71 -5.28 4.94
C VAL A 224 -8.30 -6.67 5.14
N ASN A 225 -7.61 -7.50 5.92
CA ASN A 225 -8.05 -8.88 6.21
C ASN A 225 -8.45 -9.67 4.95
N GLY A 226 -7.68 -9.49 3.87
CA GLY A 226 -7.92 -10.17 2.61
C GLY A 226 -9.06 -9.59 1.77
N LYS A 227 -9.72 -8.51 2.17
CA LYS A 227 -10.82 -7.88 1.44
C LYS A 227 -10.44 -6.51 0.90
N LEU A 228 -11.06 -6.09 -0.19
CA LEU A 228 -10.95 -4.74 -0.72
C LEU A 228 -11.82 -3.80 0.14
N ALA A 229 -11.17 -2.94 0.91
CA ALA A 229 -11.84 -1.99 1.79
C ALA A 229 -12.16 -0.65 1.10
N ALA A 230 -11.28 -0.20 0.19
CA ALA A 230 -11.49 1.00 -0.61
C ALA A 230 -10.69 0.92 -1.91
N ALA A 231 -11.16 1.62 -2.95
CA ALA A 231 -10.45 1.80 -4.20
C ALA A 231 -10.77 3.16 -4.80
N GLY A 232 -9.79 3.82 -5.42
CA GLY A 232 -10.01 5.10 -6.11
C GLY A 232 -8.88 6.09 -5.96
N ASP A 233 -9.19 7.38 -6.24
CA ASP A 233 -8.25 8.48 -6.06
C ASP A 233 -7.91 8.64 -4.57
N TYR A 234 -6.61 8.69 -4.26
CA TYR A 234 -6.12 8.83 -2.89
C TYR A 234 -6.71 10.05 -2.17
N ARG A 235 -6.83 11.20 -2.87
CA ARG A 235 -7.36 12.43 -2.27
C ARG A 235 -8.82 12.27 -1.88
N ALA A 236 -9.63 11.65 -2.76
CA ALA A 236 -11.03 11.38 -2.47
C ALA A 236 -11.23 10.41 -1.28
N ILE A 237 -10.33 9.43 -1.14
CA ILE A 237 -10.32 8.53 0.03
C ILE A 237 -9.95 9.31 1.28
N ARG A 238 -8.90 10.13 1.23
CA ARG A 238 -8.44 10.97 2.36
C ARG A 238 -9.51 11.97 2.80
N ASP A 239 -10.13 12.70 1.86
CA ASP A 239 -11.16 13.70 2.17
C ASP A 239 -12.35 13.07 2.92
N ARG A 240 -12.72 11.84 2.58
CA ARG A 240 -13.74 11.08 3.31
C ARG A 240 -13.29 10.66 4.72
N MET A 241 -11.99 10.45 4.91
CA MET A 241 -11.42 10.15 6.22
C MET A 241 -11.34 11.40 7.09
N ASP A 242 -10.95 12.55 6.50
CA ASP A 242 -10.85 13.85 7.19
C ASP A 242 -12.24 14.41 7.60
N GLN A 243 -13.32 13.91 7.03
CA GLN A 243 -14.71 14.26 7.42
C GLN A 243 -15.25 13.52 8.65
N ARG A 244 -14.46 12.62 9.23
CA ARG A 244 -14.85 11.85 10.41
C ARG A 244 -14.24 12.42 11.68
N ASP A 245 -14.91 12.11 12.80
CA ASP A 245 -14.38 12.46 14.10
C ASP A 245 -13.09 11.68 14.39
N HIS A 246 -12.08 12.37 14.87
CA HIS A 246 -10.76 11.84 15.20
C HIS A 246 -10.70 11.44 16.67
N ILE A 247 -10.07 10.32 16.97
CA ILE A 247 -9.88 9.85 18.34
C ILE A 247 -8.46 10.19 18.79
N LEU A 248 -8.36 11.03 19.83
CA LEU A 248 -7.08 11.39 20.46
C LEU A 248 -7.05 10.89 21.91
N ARG A 249 -5.86 10.50 22.34
CA ARG A 249 -5.60 10.11 23.73
C ARG A 249 -4.73 11.15 24.40
N LEU A 250 -5.18 11.59 25.56
CA LEU A 250 -4.39 12.46 26.42
C LEU A 250 -4.00 11.71 27.71
N ARG A 251 -2.84 12.02 28.24
CA ARG A 251 -2.42 11.62 29.58
C ARG A 251 -2.15 12.87 30.40
N CYS A 252 -2.75 12.97 31.58
CA CYS A 252 -2.64 14.13 32.46
C CYS A 252 -2.82 13.73 33.93
N ASN A 253 -2.41 14.62 34.83
CA ASN A 253 -2.51 14.38 36.26
C ASN A 253 -3.94 14.49 36.84
N GLU A 254 -4.85 15.20 36.13
CA GLU A 254 -6.24 15.43 36.57
C GLU A 254 -7.24 15.11 35.44
N PRO A 255 -7.46 13.83 35.10
CA PRO A 255 -8.25 13.45 33.92
C PRO A 255 -9.72 13.87 34.01
N ARG A 256 -10.31 13.91 35.18
CA ARG A 256 -11.73 14.33 35.37
C ARG A 256 -11.90 15.83 35.07
N ARG A 257 -10.99 16.69 35.54
CA ARG A 257 -11.03 18.12 35.26
C ARG A 257 -10.76 18.39 33.79
N MET A 258 -9.78 17.70 33.22
CA MET A 258 -9.46 17.79 31.80
C MET A 258 -10.65 17.37 30.94
N ALA A 259 -11.31 16.26 31.26
CA ALA A 259 -12.49 15.81 30.53
C ALA A 259 -13.65 16.82 30.58
N ALA A 260 -13.92 17.40 31.76
CA ALA A 260 -14.95 18.41 31.92
C ALA A 260 -14.67 19.69 31.14
N ALA A 261 -13.40 20.11 31.04
CA ALA A 261 -13.01 21.28 30.26
C ALA A 261 -13.07 21.02 28.74
N LEU A 262 -12.68 19.81 28.31
CA LEU A 262 -12.65 19.45 26.90
C LEU A 262 -14.05 19.25 26.31
N ILE A 263 -15.01 18.68 27.05
CA ILE A 263 -16.36 18.44 26.52
C ILE A 263 -17.13 19.74 26.22
N ALA A 264 -16.69 20.86 26.76
CA ALA A 264 -17.28 22.18 26.50
C ALA A 264 -16.88 22.75 25.13
N GLU A 265 -15.85 22.20 24.49
CA GLU A 265 -15.34 22.69 23.20
C GLU A 265 -16.25 22.23 22.06
N PRO A 266 -16.63 23.12 21.13
CA PRO A 266 -17.59 22.79 20.05
C PRO A 266 -17.14 21.69 19.11
N THR A 267 -15.82 21.50 18.93
CA THR A 267 -15.25 20.46 18.07
C THR A 267 -15.19 19.08 18.74
N VAL A 268 -15.40 19.01 20.05
CA VAL A 268 -15.38 17.76 20.82
C VAL A 268 -16.77 17.13 20.82
N ARG A 269 -16.84 15.88 20.39
CA ARG A 269 -18.08 15.08 20.32
C ARG A 269 -18.26 14.21 21.54
N GLN A 270 -17.20 13.57 21.97
CA GLN A 270 -17.22 12.64 23.08
C GLN A 270 -15.91 12.71 23.88
N VAL A 271 -16.03 12.53 25.20
CA VAL A 271 -14.88 12.42 26.10
C VAL A 271 -15.09 11.22 27.01
N THR A 272 -14.10 10.33 27.05
CA THR A 272 -14.11 9.12 27.87
C THR A 272 -12.89 9.09 28.77
N ILE A 273 -13.08 8.87 30.08
CA ILE A 273 -11.98 8.68 31.03
C ILE A 273 -11.57 7.20 31.01
N ALA A 274 -10.31 6.93 30.68
CA ALA A 274 -9.76 5.59 30.52
C ALA A 274 -8.65 5.32 31.53
N GLY A 275 -9.04 4.94 32.76
CA GLY A 275 -8.11 4.75 33.88
C GLY A 275 -7.84 6.02 34.68
N ASP A 276 -6.73 6.03 35.44
CA ASP A 276 -6.47 7.06 36.45
C ASP A 276 -5.78 8.31 35.91
N ASP A 277 -5.17 8.23 34.71
CA ASP A 277 -4.38 9.33 34.13
C ASP A 277 -4.69 9.61 32.64
N ARG A 278 -5.70 8.94 32.06
CA ARG A 278 -5.97 9.00 30.60
C ARG A 278 -7.37 9.51 30.29
N VAL A 279 -7.42 10.31 29.23
CA VAL A 279 -8.66 10.79 28.62
C VAL A 279 -8.61 10.46 27.13
N VAL A 280 -9.67 9.88 26.62
CA VAL A 280 -9.88 9.62 25.19
C VAL A 280 -10.95 10.60 24.70
N VAL A 281 -10.63 11.31 23.63
CA VAL A 281 -11.48 12.36 23.07
C VAL A 281 -11.76 12.07 21.61
N GLU A 282 -13.02 12.19 21.23
CA GLU A 282 -13.48 12.19 19.86
C GLU A 282 -13.78 13.62 19.42
N THR A 283 -13.10 14.09 18.38
CA THR A 283 -13.19 15.48 17.88
C THR A 283 -13.35 15.52 16.37
N SER A 284 -14.13 16.47 15.88
CA SER A 284 -14.31 16.73 14.44
C SER A 284 -13.13 17.43 13.78
N ASP A 285 -12.20 18.00 14.56
CA ASP A 285 -11.01 18.69 14.05
C ASP A 285 -9.79 18.40 14.93
N ALA A 286 -8.98 17.43 14.53
CA ALA A 286 -7.78 17.02 15.25
C ALA A 286 -6.70 18.11 15.28
N ARG A 287 -6.61 18.96 14.23
CA ARG A 287 -5.60 20.04 14.17
C ARG A 287 -5.93 21.14 15.16
N LEU A 288 -7.18 21.60 15.14
CA LEU A 288 -7.65 22.61 16.09
C LEU A 288 -7.58 22.09 17.52
N PHE A 289 -7.97 20.82 17.74
CA PHE A 289 -7.88 20.17 19.04
C PHE A 289 -6.43 20.09 19.55
N GLY A 290 -5.46 19.78 18.69
CA GLY A 290 -4.05 19.73 19.01
C GLY A 290 -3.49 21.07 19.53
N VAL A 291 -4.10 22.18 19.14
CA VAL A 291 -3.75 23.53 19.64
C VAL A 291 -4.53 23.87 20.91
N LEU A 292 -5.82 23.52 20.96
CA LEU A 292 -6.71 23.85 22.08
C LEU A 292 -6.42 23.05 23.35
N ALA A 293 -6.14 21.75 23.24
CA ALA A 293 -5.95 20.89 24.39
C ALA A 293 -4.79 21.31 25.30
N PRO A 294 -3.60 21.69 24.81
CA PRO A 294 -2.54 22.26 25.65
C PRO A 294 -2.91 23.60 26.30
N GLN A 295 -3.64 24.49 25.56
CA GLN A 295 -4.09 25.77 26.10
C GLN A 295 -5.11 25.60 27.22
N ILE A 296 -6.04 24.66 27.06
CA ILE A 296 -7.00 24.30 28.11
C ILE A 296 -6.28 23.75 29.33
N ALA A 297 -5.34 22.82 29.14
CA ALA A 297 -4.55 22.28 30.22
C ALA A 297 -3.82 23.37 31.01
N GLN A 298 -3.21 24.34 30.31
CA GLN A 298 -2.53 25.48 30.93
C GLN A 298 -3.51 26.38 31.70
N ARG A 299 -4.67 26.72 31.11
CA ARG A 299 -5.70 27.53 31.76
C ARG A 299 -6.26 26.90 33.03
N GLU A 300 -6.43 25.59 33.01
CA GLU A 300 -6.96 24.81 34.14
C GLU A 300 -5.87 24.40 35.16
N GLY A 301 -4.60 24.71 34.90
CA GLY A 301 -3.48 24.31 35.77
C GLY A 301 -3.23 22.80 35.76
N ILE A 302 -3.57 22.10 34.67
CA ILE A 302 -3.43 20.66 34.51
C ILE A 302 -2.10 20.35 33.81
N HIS A 303 -1.34 19.40 34.34
CA HIS A 303 -0.14 18.90 33.67
C HIS A 303 -0.49 17.90 32.57
N LEU A 304 -0.45 18.34 31.31
CA LEU A 304 -0.57 17.47 30.15
C LEU A 304 0.76 16.77 29.89
N LEU A 305 0.81 15.45 30.02
CA LEU A 305 2.01 14.62 29.88
C LEU A 305 2.16 14.09 28.46
N GLU A 306 1.04 13.82 27.79
CA GLU A 306 1.03 13.19 26.47
C GLU A 306 -0.26 13.58 25.71
N LEU A 307 -0.12 13.80 24.41
CA LEU A 307 -1.23 13.95 23.47
C LEU A 307 -0.89 13.15 22.22
N GLN A 308 -1.64 12.10 21.96
CA GLN A 308 -1.42 11.22 20.81
C GLN A 308 -2.73 10.96 20.08
N PRO A 309 -2.75 11.02 18.74
CA PRO A 309 -3.84 10.47 17.98
C PRO A 309 -3.84 8.93 18.14
N VAL A 310 -5.03 8.37 18.35
CA VAL A 310 -5.23 6.92 18.43
C VAL A 310 -5.40 6.34 17.03
N ASP A 311 -5.85 7.17 16.08
CA ASP A 311 -6.30 6.77 14.75
C ASP A 311 -5.26 6.94 13.63
N GLU A 312 -4.02 7.33 13.94
CA GLU A 312 -2.96 7.48 12.91
C GLU A 312 -2.40 6.15 12.41
N SER A 313 -2.73 5.03 13.02
CA SER A 313 -2.32 3.75 12.46
C SER A 313 -3.20 3.41 11.25
N LEU A 314 -2.58 2.97 10.16
CA LEU A 314 -3.30 2.38 9.02
C LEU A 314 -4.35 1.35 9.44
N ALA A 315 -4.10 0.61 10.51
CA ALA A 315 -5.02 -0.39 11.03
C ALA A 315 -6.31 0.24 11.61
N SER A 316 -6.22 1.36 12.31
CA SER A 316 -7.41 2.07 12.82
C SER A 316 -8.17 2.74 11.68
N VAL A 317 -7.47 3.41 10.76
CA VAL A 317 -8.06 3.97 9.54
C VAL A 317 -8.80 2.89 8.74
N PHE A 318 -8.22 1.71 8.60
CA PHE A 318 -8.81 0.61 7.84
C PHE A 318 -9.90 -0.14 8.58
N SER A 319 -9.84 -0.26 9.90
CA SER A 319 -10.92 -0.85 10.68
C SER A 319 -12.23 -0.07 10.53
N TYR A 320 -12.15 1.25 10.36
CA TYR A 320 -13.31 2.08 10.06
C TYR A 320 -13.88 1.87 8.66
N LEU A 321 -13.03 1.67 7.64
CA LEU A 321 -13.47 1.40 6.27
C LEU A 321 -14.15 0.03 6.13
N VAL A 322 -13.81 -0.92 7.00
CA VAL A 322 -14.37 -2.30 7.00
C VAL A 322 -15.62 -2.41 7.87
N ASN A 323 -15.74 -1.60 8.94
CA ASN A 323 -16.85 -1.66 9.92
C ASN A 323 -17.96 -0.64 9.66
N THR A 324 -17.95 0.07 8.52
CA THR A 324 -19.07 0.92 8.14
C THR A 324 -20.14 0.04 7.48
N PRO A 325 -21.37 -0.02 8.04
CA PRO A 325 -22.47 -0.81 7.51
C PRO A 325 -22.92 -0.33 6.13
#